data_0a64d05153e2497b747d59882c7e5d53
#
_entry.id   0a64d05153e2497b747d59882c7e5d53
#
_cell.length_a   1.000
_cell.length_b   1.000
_cell.length_c   1.000
_cell.angle_alpha   90.00
_cell.angle_beta   90.00
_cell.angle_gamma   90.00
#
_symmetry.space_group_name_H-M   'P 1'
#
loop_
_entity.id
_entity.type
_entity.pdbx_description
1 polymer ?
#
loop_
_entity_poly.entity_id
_entity_poly.type
_entity_poly.pdbx_seq_one_letter_code
_entity_poly.pdbx_strand_id
1 'polypeptide(L)'
;MTDIEKFLSKAREYIGKNGNYVCNIKLNLGYITHWCAYAVSAIMQDCGFIGTYIKEVEGGAGSIPRGSDGKYGKWFKKSVNMPPERGDLFFLRYADYPQEDKYFCDHVGIVESVNGNTITTLEGNVDGINGKWAETSVFKRKTRYLNDDTVYAFYRPFWKGESKTTTTSKKTSVEIYQINSSKVVDYPVIVTASDGLNIRQGAGTNYSKLGMIPYGAVVKITRYTSGGAYKWGLVEYDGVKGWIALDYTKKTTIDKLAKEVIQGKYGNGQEREERLGALYDDVQKRVNDIYPK
;
A
#
# COMPACT_ATOMS: atom_id res chain seq x y z
N MET A 1 26.91 -1.98 -0.03
CA MET A 1 25.59 -2.11 0.68
C MET A 1 25.01 -0.72 0.71
N THR A 2 23.79 -0.51 0.17
CA THR A 2 23.11 0.79 0.25
C THR A 2 22.64 1.08 1.67
N ASP A 3 22.30 2.35 1.98
CA ASP A 3 21.82 2.70 3.32
C ASP A 3 20.49 2.02 3.64
N ILE A 4 19.59 1.83 2.65
CA ILE A 4 18.37 1.03 2.84
C ILE A 4 18.70 -0.43 3.17
N GLU A 5 19.65 -1.06 2.47
CA GLU A 5 20.07 -2.43 2.78
C GLU A 5 20.64 -2.54 4.19
N LYS A 6 21.48 -1.57 4.58
CA LYS A 6 22.05 -1.51 5.94
C LYS A 6 20.93 -1.39 6.99
N PHE A 7 19.96 -0.49 6.75
CA PHE A 7 18.82 -0.27 7.63
C PHE A 7 17.95 -1.51 7.79
N LEU A 8 17.54 -2.12 6.67
CA LEU A 8 16.70 -3.31 6.70
C LEU A 8 17.41 -4.55 7.24
N SER A 9 18.71 -4.70 6.93
CA SER A 9 19.53 -5.76 7.53
C SER A 9 19.56 -5.62 9.04
N LYS A 10 19.82 -4.40 9.55
CA LYS A 10 19.80 -4.12 10.98
C LYS A 10 18.43 -4.35 11.61
N ALA A 11 17.35 -3.93 10.95
CA ALA A 11 15.99 -4.15 11.43
C ALA A 11 15.65 -5.65 11.57
N ARG A 12 16.13 -6.50 10.67
CA ARG A 12 15.93 -7.96 10.75
C ARG A 12 16.61 -8.60 11.96
N GLU A 13 17.72 -8.04 12.44
CA GLU A 13 18.41 -8.50 13.67
C GLU A 13 17.56 -8.27 14.94
N TYR A 14 16.58 -7.38 14.85
CA TYR A 14 15.66 -7.10 15.97
C TYR A 14 14.49 -8.10 16.05
N ILE A 15 14.25 -8.93 15.04
CA ILE A 15 13.16 -9.92 15.06
C ILE A 15 13.31 -10.84 16.30
N GLY A 16 12.23 -10.95 17.08
CA GLY A 16 12.18 -11.69 18.34
C GLY A 16 12.67 -10.90 19.57
N LYS A 17 13.21 -9.69 19.39
CA LYS A 17 13.59 -8.84 20.53
C LYS A 17 12.36 -8.20 21.17
N ASN A 18 12.45 -7.89 22.46
CA ASN A 18 11.37 -7.32 23.27
C ASN A 18 11.67 -5.86 23.69
N GLY A 19 10.76 -5.25 24.43
CA GLY A 19 10.89 -3.88 24.92
C GLY A 19 12.12 -3.65 25.79
N ASN A 20 12.52 -4.61 26.63
CA ASN A 20 13.74 -4.48 27.44
C ASN A 20 15.00 -4.36 26.55
N TYR A 21 15.08 -5.15 25.48
CA TYR A 21 16.20 -5.06 24.54
C TYR A 21 16.26 -3.66 23.90
N VAL A 22 15.14 -3.14 23.43
CA VAL A 22 15.08 -1.85 22.73
C VAL A 22 15.29 -0.69 23.71
N CYS A 23 14.47 -0.62 24.76
CA CYS A 23 14.45 0.53 25.67
C CYS A 23 15.68 0.59 26.56
N ASN A 24 16.09 -0.54 27.16
CA ASN A 24 17.15 -0.54 28.17
C ASN A 24 18.53 -0.91 27.61
N ILE A 25 18.62 -1.94 26.75
CA ILE A 25 19.93 -2.38 26.24
C ILE A 25 20.41 -1.47 25.11
N LYS A 26 19.52 -1.06 24.19
CA LYS A 26 19.90 -0.23 23.04
C LYS A 26 19.88 1.27 23.31
N LEU A 27 18.85 1.76 23.98
CA LEU A 27 18.65 3.20 24.19
C LEU A 27 18.97 3.67 25.62
N ASN A 28 19.20 2.74 26.58
CA ASN A 28 19.50 3.03 27.96
C ASN A 28 18.48 3.95 28.68
N LEU A 29 17.18 3.71 28.41
CA LEU A 29 16.12 4.56 28.96
C LEU A 29 15.88 4.34 30.48
N GLY A 30 16.22 3.16 31.01
CA GLY A 30 15.94 2.78 32.38
C GLY A 30 14.48 2.35 32.66
N TYR A 31 13.62 2.33 31.64
CA TYR A 31 12.22 1.90 31.75
C TYR A 31 11.72 1.31 30.42
N ILE A 32 10.62 0.57 30.49
CA ILE A 32 9.92 0.03 29.30
C ILE A 32 8.59 0.78 29.17
N THR A 33 8.29 1.23 27.97
CA THR A 33 7.06 1.95 27.61
C THR A 33 6.55 1.44 26.25
N HIS A 34 5.61 2.12 25.60
CA HIS A 34 5.29 1.85 24.19
C HIS A 34 6.49 2.16 23.31
N TRP A 35 7.05 1.14 22.67
CA TRP A 35 8.39 1.21 22.06
C TRP A 35 8.44 1.01 20.54
N CYS A 36 7.33 1.17 19.81
CA CYS A 36 7.33 1.08 18.36
C CYS A 36 8.27 2.13 17.71
N ALA A 37 8.19 3.38 18.16
CA ALA A 37 9.06 4.47 17.69
C ALA A 37 10.48 4.34 18.20
N TYR A 38 10.65 3.92 19.46
CA TYR A 38 11.97 3.61 20.01
C TYR A 38 12.67 2.48 19.25
N ALA A 39 11.94 1.47 18.74
CA ALA A 39 12.52 0.41 17.92
C ALA A 39 13.10 0.97 16.61
N VAL A 40 12.33 1.83 15.91
CA VAL A 40 12.83 2.51 14.71
C VAL A 40 14.05 3.37 15.03
N SER A 41 13.99 4.14 16.09
CA SER A 41 15.09 5.01 16.56
C SER A 41 16.35 4.23 16.92
N ALA A 42 16.21 3.11 17.64
CA ALA A 42 17.34 2.24 18.00
C ALA A 42 18.01 1.64 16.78
N ILE A 43 17.23 1.19 15.78
CA ILE A 43 17.74 0.67 14.52
C ILE A 43 18.46 1.77 13.73
N MET A 44 17.90 2.97 13.66
CA MET A 44 18.55 4.14 13.05
C MET A 44 19.86 4.50 13.75
N GLN A 45 19.87 4.45 15.10
CA GLN A 45 21.09 4.68 15.88
C GLN A 45 22.16 3.62 15.62
N ASP A 46 21.81 2.32 15.62
CA ASP A 46 22.73 1.22 15.31
C ASP A 46 23.33 1.34 13.91
N CYS A 47 22.61 1.98 12.98
CA CYS A 47 23.10 2.28 11.63
C CYS A 47 23.94 3.57 11.54
N GLY A 48 23.99 4.39 12.59
CA GLY A 48 24.62 5.72 12.53
C GLY A 48 23.80 6.73 11.70
N PHE A 49 22.48 6.59 11.68
CA PHE A 49 21.56 7.34 10.81
C PHE A 49 20.80 8.47 11.53
N ILE A 50 20.98 8.61 12.84
CA ILE A 50 20.46 9.75 13.60
C ILE A 50 21.13 11.04 13.09
N GLY A 51 20.34 12.09 12.89
CA GLY A 51 20.78 13.35 12.27
C GLY A 51 21.02 13.28 10.75
N THR A 52 20.77 12.11 10.14
CA THR A 52 20.90 11.91 8.70
C THR A 52 19.56 11.60 8.03
N TYR A 53 18.77 10.69 8.61
CA TYR A 53 17.48 10.24 8.05
C TYR A 53 16.30 10.46 8.99
N ILE A 54 16.55 10.58 10.28
CA ILE A 54 15.66 11.15 11.28
C ILE A 54 16.47 12.11 12.14
N LYS A 55 15.79 13.10 12.73
CA LYS A 55 16.46 14.16 13.49
C LYS A 55 17.18 13.62 14.72
N GLU A 56 16.46 12.87 15.54
CA GLU A 56 16.90 12.39 16.85
C GLU A 56 16.19 11.10 17.24
N VAL A 57 16.55 10.52 18.39
CA VAL A 57 15.85 9.38 18.99
C VAL A 57 14.48 9.85 19.47
N GLU A 58 13.43 9.16 19.02
CA GLU A 58 12.05 9.51 19.29
C GLU A 58 11.26 8.33 19.88
N GLY A 59 10.44 8.62 20.87
CA GLY A 59 9.56 7.61 21.51
C GLY A 59 8.12 7.64 21.00
N GLY A 60 7.69 8.74 20.38
CA GLY A 60 6.36 8.89 19.79
C GLY A 60 6.36 8.60 18.30
N ALA A 61 5.39 7.81 17.81
CA ALA A 61 5.29 7.50 16.40
C ALA A 61 5.27 8.76 15.52
N GLY A 62 4.38 9.70 15.83
CA GLY A 62 4.27 10.97 15.11
C GLY A 62 5.41 11.96 15.34
N SER A 63 6.24 11.77 16.37
CA SER A 63 7.38 12.63 16.65
C SER A 63 8.51 12.47 15.62
N ILE A 64 8.71 11.23 15.13
CA ILE A 64 9.72 10.96 14.09
C ILE A 64 9.54 11.85 12.87
N PRO A 65 8.38 11.85 12.17
CA PRO A 65 8.19 12.71 11.01
C PRO A 65 8.08 14.19 11.37
N ARG A 66 7.49 14.56 12.53
CA ARG A 66 7.34 15.95 12.94
C ARG A 66 8.68 16.68 13.02
N GLY A 67 9.70 16.03 13.59
CA GLY A 67 11.04 16.59 13.68
C GLY A 67 11.88 16.46 12.41
N SER A 68 11.45 15.63 11.44
CA SER A 68 12.29 15.17 10.32
C SER A 68 11.77 15.56 8.94
N ASP A 69 10.46 15.84 8.80
CA ASP A 69 9.81 16.13 7.52
C ASP A 69 10.41 17.37 6.82
N GLY A 70 10.68 17.22 5.54
CA GLY A 70 11.28 18.25 4.68
C GLY A 70 12.80 18.39 4.79
N LYS A 71 13.43 17.94 5.87
CA LYS A 71 14.88 18.05 6.08
C LYS A 71 15.61 16.69 5.92
N TYR A 72 15.09 15.65 6.51
CA TYR A 72 15.71 14.33 6.55
C TYR A 72 14.94 13.29 5.74
N GLY A 73 13.72 13.59 5.36
CA GLY A 73 12.82 12.76 4.59
C GLY A 73 11.54 13.50 4.21
N LYS A 74 10.57 12.79 3.71
CA LYS A 74 9.28 13.33 3.29
C LYS A 74 8.12 12.55 3.89
N TRP A 75 7.23 13.26 4.59
CA TRP A 75 5.94 12.74 5.04
C TRP A 75 4.91 12.78 3.90
N PHE A 76 4.12 11.72 3.73
CA PHE A 76 3.08 11.67 2.71
C PHE A 76 1.98 10.66 3.06
N LYS A 77 0.78 10.88 2.49
CA LYS A 77 -0.24 9.84 2.37
C LYS A 77 0.00 9.08 1.08
N LYS A 78 -0.30 7.77 1.07
CA LYS A 78 -0.18 6.99 -0.16
C LYS A 78 -1.01 7.61 -1.27
N SER A 79 -0.47 7.63 -2.47
CA SER A 79 -1.16 8.04 -3.69
C SER A 79 -0.56 7.33 -4.90
N VAL A 80 -1.26 7.39 -6.03
CA VAL A 80 -0.75 6.82 -7.29
C VAL A 80 0.60 7.43 -7.69
N ASN A 81 0.80 8.71 -7.37
CA ASN A 81 2.03 9.44 -7.69
C ASN A 81 3.12 9.27 -6.61
N MET A 82 2.77 8.75 -5.45
CA MET A 82 3.69 8.52 -4.34
C MET A 82 3.30 7.25 -3.57
N PRO A 83 3.47 6.07 -4.18
CA PRO A 83 3.26 4.80 -3.50
C PRO A 83 4.33 4.59 -2.43
N PRO A 84 4.03 3.79 -1.38
CA PRO A 84 5.06 3.38 -0.44
C PRO A 84 6.14 2.56 -1.13
N GLU A 85 7.35 2.66 -0.61
CA GLU A 85 8.51 1.93 -1.09
C GLU A 85 9.24 1.23 0.05
N ARG A 86 10.08 0.28 -0.32
CA ARG A 86 11.00 -0.38 0.60
C ARG A 86 11.89 0.62 1.31
N GLY A 87 11.99 0.50 2.64
CA GLY A 87 12.73 1.45 3.48
C GLY A 87 11.91 2.64 4.00
N ASP A 88 10.66 2.81 3.55
CA ASP A 88 9.76 3.79 4.16
C ASP A 88 9.42 3.38 5.58
N LEU A 89 9.12 4.34 6.44
CA LEU A 89 8.40 4.11 7.68
C LEU A 89 6.90 4.23 7.38
N PHE A 90 6.09 3.30 7.89
CA PHE A 90 4.63 3.38 7.78
C PHE A 90 4.03 3.70 9.15
N PHE A 91 2.85 4.33 9.13
CA PHE A 91 2.19 4.81 10.34
C PHE A 91 0.74 4.37 10.37
N LEU A 92 0.31 3.87 11.53
CA LEU A 92 -1.09 3.51 11.77
C LEU A 92 -1.77 4.55 12.65
N ARG A 93 -3.07 4.73 12.38
CA ARG A 93 -3.98 5.53 13.21
C ARG A 93 -5.23 4.69 13.48
N TYR A 94 -5.51 4.39 14.74
CA TYR A 94 -6.61 3.49 15.14
C TYR A 94 -7.91 4.21 15.51
N ALA A 95 -7.89 5.52 15.68
CA ALA A 95 -9.06 6.32 16.01
C ALA A 95 -9.10 7.64 15.23
N ASP A 96 -10.30 8.20 15.08
CA ASP A 96 -10.50 9.54 14.53
C ASP A 96 -10.12 10.58 15.60
N TYR A 97 -8.87 10.99 15.58
CA TYR A 97 -8.41 12.11 16.38
C TYR A 97 -8.67 13.44 15.64
N PRO A 98 -8.78 14.57 16.37
CA PRO A 98 -8.94 15.87 15.75
C PRO A 98 -7.89 16.10 14.67
N GLN A 99 -8.33 16.58 13.50
CA GLN A 99 -7.53 16.67 12.26
C GLN A 99 -6.36 17.67 12.31
N GLU A 100 -6.16 18.38 13.41
CA GLU A 100 -5.21 19.49 13.53
C GLU A 100 -3.74 19.05 13.42
N ASP A 101 -3.42 17.83 13.87
CA ASP A 101 -2.05 17.30 13.81
C ASP A 101 -1.92 16.19 12.75
N LYS A 102 -1.39 16.55 11.59
CA LYS A 102 -1.14 15.60 10.49
C LYS A 102 -0.17 14.46 10.85
N TYR A 103 0.65 14.63 11.89
CA TYR A 103 1.62 13.62 12.33
C TYR A 103 1.12 12.75 13.48
N PHE A 104 -0.07 13.01 14.00
CA PHE A 104 -0.60 12.16 15.08
C PHE A 104 -0.82 10.73 14.59
N CYS A 105 -0.16 9.75 15.21
CA CYS A 105 -0.22 8.33 14.87
C CYS A 105 -0.01 7.47 16.10
N ASP A 106 -0.68 6.32 16.13
CA ASP A 106 -0.64 5.38 17.25
C ASP A 106 0.51 4.39 17.15
N HIS A 107 0.99 4.12 15.94
CA HIS A 107 2.02 3.10 15.69
C HIS A 107 2.89 3.47 14.50
N VAL A 108 4.13 2.98 14.53
CA VAL A 108 5.10 3.08 13.43
C VAL A 108 5.87 1.78 13.26
N GLY A 109 6.16 1.44 12.02
CA GLY A 109 7.06 0.34 11.65
C GLY A 109 7.78 0.63 10.34
N ILE A 110 8.50 -0.34 9.84
CA ILE A 110 9.40 -0.24 8.70
C ILE A 110 8.84 -1.06 7.55
N VAL A 111 8.76 -0.51 6.33
CA VAL A 111 8.40 -1.23 5.12
C VAL A 111 9.60 -2.05 4.64
N GLU A 112 9.51 -3.38 4.74
CA GLU A 112 10.54 -4.29 4.25
C GLU A 112 10.40 -4.56 2.75
N SER A 113 9.17 -4.69 2.26
CA SER A 113 8.87 -4.85 0.83
C SER A 113 7.44 -4.44 0.52
N VAL A 114 7.18 -4.15 -0.74
CA VAL A 114 5.85 -3.82 -1.27
C VAL A 114 5.50 -4.81 -2.37
N ASN A 115 4.29 -5.36 -2.31
CA ASN A 115 3.76 -6.28 -3.33
C ASN A 115 2.27 -5.96 -3.59
N GLY A 116 2.01 -5.15 -4.62
CA GLY A 116 0.67 -4.67 -4.94
C GLY A 116 0.05 -3.92 -3.77
N ASN A 117 -1.10 -4.38 -3.29
CA ASN A 117 -1.83 -3.79 -2.18
C ASN A 117 -1.33 -4.25 -0.79
N THR A 118 -0.25 -5.00 -0.71
CA THR A 118 0.33 -5.46 0.55
C THR A 118 1.73 -4.91 0.77
N ILE A 119 2.05 -4.63 2.03
CA ILE A 119 3.41 -4.37 2.48
C ILE A 119 3.81 -5.43 3.50
N THR A 120 5.03 -5.94 3.37
CA THR A 120 5.68 -6.69 4.44
C THR A 120 6.39 -5.69 5.32
N THR A 121 6.16 -5.75 6.62
CA THR A 121 6.64 -4.76 7.58
C THR A 121 7.48 -5.40 8.67
N LEU A 122 8.36 -4.62 9.27
CA LEU A 122 9.13 -4.94 10.48
C LEU A 122 8.66 -3.99 11.59
N GLU A 123 8.11 -4.54 12.66
CA GLU A 123 7.37 -3.77 13.67
C GLU A 123 7.75 -4.15 15.10
N GLY A 124 8.07 -3.15 15.89
CA GLY A 124 8.25 -3.29 17.34
C GLY A 124 6.96 -3.03 18.10
N ASN A 125 6.90 -3.50 19.34
CA ASN A 125 5.76 -3.31 20.24
C ASN A 125 4.46 -3.92 19.72
N VAL A 126 4.53 -5.12 19.16
CA VAL A 126 3.38 -5.87 18.62
C VAL A 126 3.15 -7.17 19.38
N ASP A 127 1.92 -7.68 19.30
CA ASP A 127 1.48 -8.94 19.90
C ASP A 127 1.73 -9.04 21.43
N GLY A 128 1.62 -7.92 22.14
CA GLY A 128 1.68 -7.87 23.58
C GLY A 128 0.41 -8.43 24.25
N ILE A 129 0.53 -8.79 25.53
CA ILE A 129 -0.58 -9.27 26.36
C ILE A 129 -1.25 -8.06 27.02
N ASN A 130 -2.58 -8.01 27.04
CA ASN A 130 -3.35 -6.96 27.70
C ASN A 130 -2.90 -6.80 29.16
N GLY A 131 -2.76 -5.54 29.60
CA GLY A 131 -2.29 -5.17 30.93
C GLY A 131 -0.76 -5.19 31.11
N LYS A 132 -0.01 -5.81 30.18
CA LYS A 132 1.46 -5.85 30.15
C LYS A 132 1.98 -5.72 28.72
N TRP A 133 1.35 -4.87 27.92
CA TRP A 133 1.60 -4.82 26.47
C TRP A 133 3.07 -4.53 26.14
N ALA A 134 3.61 -3.47 26.71
CA ALA A 134 4.98 -3.03 26.38
C ALA A 134 6.06 -4.04 26.78
N GLU A 135 5.87 -4.73 27.91
CA GLU A 135 6.82 -5.69 28.45
C GLU A 135 6.80 -7.03 27.70
N THR A 136 5.61 -7.43 27.22
CA THR A 136 5.40 -8.75 26.60
C THR A 136 5.42 -8.71 25.08
N SER A 137 5.31 -7.53 24.48
CA SER A 137 5.36 -7.34 23.04
C SER A 137 6.75 -7.62 22.46
N VAL A 138 6.80 -7.92 21.18
CA VAL A 138 8.01 -8.31 20.45
C VAL A 138 8.18 -7.50 19.17
N PHE A 139 9.37 -7.59 18.59
CA PHE A 139 9.65 -7.10 17.24
C PHE A 139 9.42 -8.23 16.25
N LYS A 140 8.55 -8.02 15.26
CA LYS A 140 8.15 -9.05 14.31
C LYS A 140 8.06 -8.55 12.88
N ARG A 141 8.10 -9.51 11.95
CA ARG A 141 7.64 -9.30 10.58
C ARG A 141 6.12 -9.51 10.52
N LYS A 142 5.42 -8.58 9.86
CA LYS A 142 3.96 -8.64 9.65
C LYS A 142 3.63 -8.34 8.18
N THR A 143 2.38 -8.64 7.80
CA THR A 143 1.81 -8.20 6.53
C THR A 143 0.71 -7.20 6.83
N ARG A 144 0.70 -6.07 6.11
CA ARG A 144 -0.32 -5.04 6.18
C ARG A 144 -0.93 -4.83 4.80
N TYR A 145 -2.20 -4.48 4.77
CA TYR A 145 -2.90 -4.14 3.53
C TYR A 145 -2.95 -2.63 3.36
N LEU A 146 -2.60 -2.14 2.17
CA LEU A 146 -2.58 -0.69 1.92
C LEU A 146 -3.99 -0.06 1.87
N ASN A 147 -5.02 -0.86 1.60
CA ASN A 147 -6.43 -0.44 1.68
C ASN A 147 -7.04 -0.54 3.09
N ASP A 148 -6.28 -0.98 4.09
CA ASP A 148 -6.69 -0.88 5.48
C ASP A 148 -6.68 0.61 5.90
N ASP A 149 -7.82 1.10 6.40
CA ASP A 149 -8.01 2.50 6.80
C ASP A 149 -7.09 2.91 7.94
N THR A 150 -6.63 1.94 8.74
CA THR A 150 -5.64 2.21 9.78
C THR A 150 -4.25 2.54 9.22
N VAL A 151 -3.91 2.14 7.99
CA VAL A 151 -2.65 2.52 7.31
C VAL A 151 -2.75 3.97 6.84
N TYR A 152 -2.35 4.88 7.70
CA TYR A 152 -2.65 6.31 7.59
C TYR A 152 -1.68 7.08 6.69
N ALA A 153 -0.36 6.89 6.89
CA ALA A 153 0.65 7.68 6.18
C ALA A 153 2.02 6.97 6.16
N PHE A 154 2.94 7.59 5.46
CA PHE A 154 4.32 7.13 5.31
C PHE A 154 5.31 8.28 5.52
N TYR A 155 6.54 7.92 5.91
CA TYR A 155 7.69 8.81 5.91
C TYR A 155 8.81 8.13 5.12
N ARG A 156 9.30 8.79 4.07
CA ARG A 156 10.42 8.34 3.25
C ARG A 156 11.67 9.09 3.62
N PRO A 157 12.64 8.48 4.29
CA PRO A 157 13.95 9.08 4.50
C PRO A 157 14.61 9.43 3.16
N PHE A 158 15.41 10.48 3.11
CA PHE A 158 16.19 10.86 1.90
C PHE A 158 17.44 10.00 1.79
N TRP A 159 17.27 8.70 1.55
CA TRP A 159 18.33 7.71 1.51
C TRP A 159 19.48 8.12 0.59
N LYS A 160 20.74 8.11 1.12
CA LYS A 160 21.96 8.33 0.35
C LYS A 160 22.45 7.01 -0.28
N GLY A 161 23.15 7.12 -1.41
CA GLY A 161 23.69 5.95 -2.10
C GLY A 161 22.66 5.09 -2.83
N GLU A 162 21.39 5.38 -2.68
CA GLU A 162 20.46 5.14 -3.74
C GLU A 162 20.91 6.13 -4.85
N SER A 163 21.72 5.66 -5.79
CA SER A 163 21.53 6.17 -7.14
C SER A 163 20.03 6.34 -7.24
N LYS A 164 19.54 7.53 -7.65
CA LYS A 164 18.24 7.61 -8.26
C LYS A 164 18.31 6.64 -9.45
N THR A 165 18.26 5.38 -9.17
CA THR A 165 17.30 4.56 -9.77
C THR A 165 16.04 5.28 -9.29
N THR A 166 15.70 6.33 -10.05
CA THR A 166 14.41 6.21 -10.66
C THR A 166 14.22 4.73 -10.76
N THR A 167 13.46 4.15 -9.82
CA THR A 167 12.50 3.17 -10.20
C THR A 167 11.43 4.00 -10.95
N THR A 168 11.87 4.49 -12.04
CA THR A 168 11.64 3.81 -13.30
C THR A 168 11.94 2.40 -12.90
N SER A 169 10.94 1.75 -12.17
CA SER A 169 10.69 0.34 -12.34
C SER A 169 11.18 0.16 -13.73
N LYS A 170 12.25 -0.64 -13.96
CA LYS A 170 12.49 -0.98 -15.34
C LYS A 170 11.07 -1.22 -15.81
N LYS A 171 10.42 -0.14 -16.28
CA LYS A 171 9.35 -0.28 -17.23
C LYS A 171 10.12 -1.05 -18.22
N THR A 172 10.12 -2.34 -17.93
CA THR A 172 10.99 -3.27 -18.62
C THR A 172 10.67 -2.91 -20.04
N SER A 173 11.66 -2.84 -20.89
CA SER A 173 11.46 -2.65 -22.32
C SER A 173 10.26 -3.44 -22.81
N VAL A 174 9.89 -4.52 -22.18
CA VAL A 174 8.72 -5.37 -22.31
C VAL A 174 7.41 -4.68 -21.89
N GLU A 175 7.37 -3.95 -20.75
CA GLU A 175 6.15 -3.26 -20.30
C GLU A 175 5.84 -2.05 -21.20
N ILE A 176 6.85 -1.27 -21.56
CA ILE A 176 6.75 -0.17 -22.55
C ILE A 176 6.38 -0.73 -23.91
N TYR A 177 6.99 -1.85 -24.35
CA TYR A 177 6.67 -2.51 -25.60
C TYR A 177 5.21 -3.01 -25.62
N GLN A 178 4.73 -3.64 -24.56
CA GLN A 178 3.34 -4.10 -24.48
C GLN A 178 2.33 -2.94 -24.48
N ILE A 179 2.64 -1.84 -23.79
CA ILE A 179 1.80 -0.63 -23.83
C ILE A 179 1.82 -0.03 -25.24
N ASN A 180 2.97 0.07 -25.88
CA ASN A 180 3.11 0.66 -27.22
C ASN A 180 2.49 -0.21 -28.32
N SER A 181 2.51 -1.55 -28.19
CA SER A 181 1.89 -2.48 -29.13
C SER A 181 0.39 -2.72 -28.88
N SER A 182 -0.16 -2.23 -27.77
CA SER A 182 -1.57 -2.39 -27.41
C SER A 182 -2.45 -1.33 -28.04
N LYS A 183 -3.69 -1.71 -28.35
CA LYS A 183 -4.72 -0.77 -28.83
C LYS A 183 -5.33 -0.02 -27.66
N VAL A 184 -5.51 1.30 -27.81
CA VAL A 184 -6.29 2.10 -26.87
C VAL A 184 -7.76 1.73 -27.04
N VAL A 185 -8.43 1.46 -25.94
CA VAL A 185 -9.86 1.13 -25.86
C VAL A 185 -10.45 1.78 -24.61
N ASP A 186 -11.75 1.88 -24.55
CA ASP A 186 -12.47 2.41 -23.39
C ASP A 186 -13.83 1.70 -23.27
N TYR A 187 -13.86 0.65 -22.42
CA TYR A 187 -15.11 -0.06 -22.15
C TYR A 187 -15.06 -0.79 -20.79
N PRO A 188 -16.22 -0.91 -20.11
CA PRO A 188 -16.31 -1.68 -18.89
C PRO A 188 -16.46 -3.18 -19.13
N VAL A 189 -15.93 -3.96 -18.20
CA VAL A 189 -16.14 -5.40 -18.09
C VAL A 189 -16.49 -5.79 -16.65
N ILE A 190 -17.21 -6.90 -16.50
CA ILE A 190 -17.51 -7.54 -15.22
C ILE A 190 -16.61 -8.77 -15.09
N VAL A 191 -15.95 -8.94 -13.95
CA VAL A 191 -15.14 -10.13 -13.66
C VAL A 191 -16.07 -11.34 -13.43
N THR A 192 -15.80 -12.43 -14.16
CA THR A 192 -16.61 -13.67 -14.11
C THR A 192 -15.87 -14.86 -13.52
N ALA A 193 -14.59 -14.72 -13.15
CA ALA A 193 -13.82 -15.75 -12.45
C ALA A 193 -14.30 -15.85 -11.00
N SER A 194 -14.79 -17.02 -10.57
CA SER A 194 -15.37 -17.27 -9.22
C SER A 194 -14.39 -16.95 -8.09
N ASP A 195 -13.11 -17.24 -8.31
CA ASP A 195 -12.04 -17.05 -7.31
C ASP A 195 -11.35 -15.68 -7.43
N GLY A 196 -11.95 -14.76 -8.23
CA GLY A 196 -11.35 -13.50 -8.59
C GLY A 196 -10.36 -13.60 -9.76
N LEU A 197 -9.97 -12.44 -10.31
CA LEU A 197 -9.13 -12.34 -11.50
C LEU A 197 -7.82 -11.64 -11.17
N ASN A 198 -6.69 -12.31 -11.39
CA ASN A 198 -5.38 -11.75 -11.11
C ASN A 198 -5.05 -10.56 -12.02
N ILE A 199 -4.57 -9.47 -11.42
CA ILE A 199 -3.90 -8.37 -12.09
C ILE A 199 -2.42 -8.75 -12.21
N ARG A 200 -1.85 -8.65 -13.41
CA ARG A 200 -0.47 -9.03 -13.68
C ARG A 200 0.35 -7.86 -14.20
N GLN A 201 1.65 -7.92 -13.96
CA GLN A 201 2.60 -6.90 -14.41
C GLN A 201 2.65 -6.76 -15.96
N GLY A 202 2.32 -7.80 -16.69
CA GLY A 202 2.32 -7.83 -18.16
C GLY A 202 1.23 -8.74 -18.71
N ALA A 203 0.98 -8.62 -20.01
CA ALA A 203 -0.02 -9.39 -20.78
C ALA A 203 0.46 -10.82 -21.03
N GLY A 204 0.43 -11.67 -19.99
CA GLY A 204 0.83 -13.07 -20.02
C GLY A 204 0.78 -13.74 -18.65
N THR A 205 0.57 -15.06 -18.64
CA THR A 205 0.49 -15.83 -17.38
C THR A 205 1.84 -16.00 -16.67
N ASN A 206 2.93 -15.78 -17.39
CA ASN A 206 4.30 -15.81 -16.88
C ASN A 206 4.72 -14.53 -16.13
N TYR A 207 3.89 -13.46 -16.19
CA TYR A 207 4.17 -12.23 -15.44
C TYR A 207 3.67 -12.33 -14.00
N SER A 208 4.38 -11.65 -13.10
CA SER A 208 4.06 -11.60 -11.67
C SER A 208 2.64 -11.10 -11.43
N LYS A 209 1.98 -11.66 -10.42
CA LYS A 209 0.71 -11.17 -9.92
C LYS A 209 0.95 -9.90 -9.09
N LEU A 210 0.20 -8.84 -9.37
CA LEU A 210 0.25 -7.56 -8.66
C LEU A 210 -0.92 -7.40 -7.67
N GLY A 211 -2.05 -8.05 -7.96
CA GLY A 211 -3.27 -7.97 -7.19
C GLY A 211 -4.34 -8.90 -7.74
N MET A 212 -5.56 -8.77 -7.24
CA MET A 212 -6.71 -9.57 -7.66
C MET A 212 -7.98 -8.70 -7.64
N ILE A 213 -8.83 -8.88 -8.64
CA ILE A 213 -10.14 -8.26 -8.75
C ILE A 213 -11.19 -9.29 -8.33
N PRO A 214 -12.08 -9.00 -7.38
CA PRO A 214 -13.11 -9.94 -6.93
C PRO A 214 -14.10 -10.32 -8.04
N TYR A 215 -14.74 -11.48 -7.88
CA TYR A 215 -15.88 -11.89 -8.71
C TYR A 215 -16.99 -10.82 -8.69
N GLY A 216 -17.55 -10.52 -9.84
CA GLY A 216 -18.66 -9.56 -9.99
C GLY A 216 -18.25 -8.09 -9.96
N ALA A 217 -16.98 -7.76 -9.64
CA ALA A 217 -16.50 -6.40 -9.71
C ALA A 217 -16.45 -5.89 -11.14
N VAL A 218 -16.70 -4.59 -11.32
CA VAL A 218 -16.69 -3.92 -12.60
C VAL A 218 -15.41 -3.11 -12.76
N VAL A 219 -14.71 -3.29 -13.88
CA VAL A 219 -13.49 -2.54 -14.18
C VAL A 219 -13.52 -2.00 -15.60
N LYS A 220 -12.77 -0.92 -15.83
CA LYS A 220 -12.63 -0.24 -17.10
C LYS A 220 -11.36 -0.74 -17.83
N ILE A 221 -11.51 -1.21 -19.04
CA ILE A 221 -10.39 -1.58 -19.90
C ILE A 221 -9.94 -0.35 -20.68
N THR A 222 -8.68 0.04 -20.51
CA THR A 222 -8.09 1.23 -21.15
C THR A 222 -7.19 0.88 -22.34
N ARG A 223 -6.67 -0.34 -22.36
CA ARG A 223 -5.88 -0.88 -23.47
C ARG A 223 -6.16 -2.37 -23.67
N TYR A 224 -5.89 -2.84 -24.88
CA TYR A 224 -6.09 -4.22 -25.28
C TYR A 224 -4.87 -4.73 -26.04
N THR A 225 -4.47 -5.97 -25.77
CA THR A 225 -3.46 -6.69 -26.56
C THR A 225 -3.75 -8.19 -26.53
N SER A 226 -3.11 -8.95 -27.40
CA SER A 226 -3.10 -10.41 -27.38
C SER A 226 -1.73 -10.89 -26.92
N GLY A 227 -1.71 -11.87 -26.01
CA GLY A 227 -0.46 -12.43 -25.49
C GLY A 227 -0.65 -13.88 -25.06
N GLY A 228 0.06 -14.81 -25.69
CA GLY A 228 -0.10 -16.24 -25.47
C GLY A 228 -1.52 -16.73 -25.82
N ALA A 229 -2.10 -17.53 -24.92
CA ALA A 229 -3.43 -18.14 -25.12
C ALA A 229 -4.60 -17.17 -24.82
N TYR A 230 -4.36 -15.99 -24.27
CA TYR A 230 -5.38 -15.09 -23.76
C TYR A 230 -5.36 -13.73 -24.44
N LYS A 231 -6.51 -13.07 -24.41
CA LYS A 231 -6.66 -11.63 -24.66
C LYS A 231 -6.46 -10.89 -23.36
N TRP A 232 -5.72 -9.77 -23.40
CA TRP A 232 -5.35 -9.02 -22.20
C TRP A 232 -5.89 -7.59 -22.23
N GLY A 233 -6.44 -7.15 -21.14
CA GLY A 233 -6.89 -5.78 -20.92
C GLY A 233 -6.08 -5.10 -19.83
N LEU A 234 -5.67 -3.85 -20.06
CA LEU A 234 -5.05 -3.02 -19.06
C LEU A 234 -6.14 -2.37 -18.21
N VAL A 235 -6.06 -2.56 -16.91
CA VAL A 235 -6.98 -2.02 -15.91
C VAL A 235 -6.22 -1.28 -14.82
N GLU A 236 -6.98 -0.49 -14.06
CA GLU A 236 -6.58 0.00 -12.75
C GLU A 236 -7.72 -0.33 -11.79
N TYR A 237 -7.41 -1.06 -10.73
CA TYR A 237 -8.35 -1.48 -9.70
C TYR A 237 -7.70 -1.40 -8.33
N ASP A 238 -8.32 -0.70 -7.39
CA ASP A 238 -7.82 -0.48 -6.03
C ASP A 238 -6.37 0.04 -6.01
N GLY A 239 -6.07 0.99 -6.92
CA GLY A 239 -4.74 1.57 -7.07
C GLY A 239 -3.68 0.66 -7.71
N VAL A 240 -4.05 -0.58 -8.08
CA VAL A 240 -3.17 -1.52 -8.77
C VAL A 240 -3.42 -1.45 -10.27
N LYS A 241 -2.42 -1.02 -11.04
CA LYS A 241 -2.46 -0.98 -12.49
C LYS A 241 -1.75 -2.19 -13.08
N GLY A 242 -2.43 -2.91 -13.98
CA GLY A 242 -1.85 -4.08 -14.62
C GLY A 242 -2.79 -4.75 -15.61
N TRP A 243 -2.40 -5.91 -16.07
CA TRP A 243 -3.08 -6.65 -17.13
C TRP A 243 -3.93 -7.79 -16.56
N ILE A 244 -5.15 -7.91 -17.06
CA ILE A 244 -6.07 -9.02 -16.76
C ILE A 244 -6.39 -9.82 -18.00
N ALA A 245 -6.64 -11.11 -17.85
CA ALA A 245 -7.09 -11.99 -18.95
C ALA A 245 -8.59 -11.74 -19.21
N LEU A 246 -8.91 -11.20 -20.37
CA LEU A 246 -10.27 -10.79 -20.74
C LEU A 246 -11.22 -11.99 -20.95
N ASP A 247 -10.67 -13.18 -21.15
CA ASP A 247 -11.42 -14.43 -21.27
C ASP A 247 -12.21 -14.78 -19.99
N TYR A 248 -11.82 -14.20 -18.86
CA TYR A 248 -12.51 -14.32 -17.55
C TYR A 248 -13.31 -13.07 -17.20
N THR A 249 -13.79 -12.36 -18.22
CA THR A 249 -14.61 -11.16 -18.06
C THR A 249 -15.79 -11.15 -19.02
N LYS A 250 -16.82 -10.38 -18.70
CA LYS A 250 -17.96 -10.13 -19.57
C LYS A 250 -18.07 -8.65 -19.88
N LYS A 251 -17.99 -8.30 -21.16
CA LYS A 251 -18.16 -6.90 -21.61
C LYS A 251 -19.56 -6.41 -21.23
N THR A 252 -19.63 -5.16 -20.76
CA THR A 252 -20.87 -4.49 -20.37
C THR A 252 -20.89 -3.04 -20.91
N THR A 253 -21.91 -2.27 -20.53
CA THR A 253 -22.04 -0.84 -20.84
C THR A 253 -22.56 -0.09 -19.63
N ILE A 254 -22.32 1.23 -19.58
CA ILE A 254 -22.85 2.09 -18.51
C ILE A 254 -24.37 1.99 -18.43
N ASP A 255 -25.07 1.99 -19.61
CA ASP A 255 -26.54 1.83 -19.65
C ASP A 255 -27.02 0.52 -19.04
N LYS A 256 -26.31 -0.58 -19.30
CA LYS A 256 -26.66 -1.88 -18.74
C LYS A 256 -26.41 -1.92 -17.24
N LEU A 257 -25.27 -1.39 -16.80
CA LEU A 257 -24.92 -1.28 -15.37
C LEU A 257 -25.96 -0.43 -14.63
N ALA A 258 -26.35 0.73 -15.18
CA ALA A 258 -27.38 1.60 -14.60
C ALA A 258 -28.72 0.87 -14.43
N LYS A 259 -29.19 0.12 -15.42
CA LYS A 259 -30.40 -0.70 -15.34
C LYS A 259 -30.27 -1.79 -14.28
N GLU A 260 -29.11 -2.42 -14.17
CA GLU A 260 -28.84 -3.45 -13.16
C GLU A 260 -28.76 -2.86 -11.74
N VAL A 261 -28.26 -1.62 -11.58
CA VAL A 261 -28.31 -0.85 -10.31
C VAL A 261 -29.75 -0.58 -9.91
N ILE A 262 -30.61 -0.13 -10.82
CA ILE A 262 -32.04 0.10 -10.58
C ILE A 262 -32.75 -1.19 -10.14
N GLN A 263 -32.32 -2.35 -10.64
CA GLN A 263 -32.79 -3.67 -10.24
C GLN A 263 -32.20 -4.16 -8.90
N GLY A 264 -31.37 -3.37 -8.23
CA GLY A 264 -30.77 -3.72 -6.93
C GLY A 264 -29.58 -4.69 -6.99
N LYS A 265 -29.05 -5.04 -8.19
CA LYS A 265 -28.00 -6.06 -8.33
C LYS A 265 -26.65 -5.65 -7.72
N TYR A 266 -26.40 -4.37 -7.51
CA TYR A 266 -25.14 -3.83 -6.99
C TYR A 266 -25.23 -3.37 -5.53
N GLY A 267 -26.34 -3.68 -4.82
CA GLY A 267 -26.56 -3.22 -3.45
C GLY A 267 -26.80 -1.71 -3.36
N ASN A 268 -26.56 -1.14 -2.17
CA ASN A 268 -26.77 0.27 -1.88
C ASN A 268 -25.56 0.88 -1.16
N GLY A 269 -25.40 2.22 -1.26
CA GLY A 269 -24.32 2.94 -0.56
C GLY A 269 -22.94 2.38 -0.88
N GLN A 270 -22.15 2.13 0.14
CA GLN A 270 -20.77 1.70 0.04
C GLN A 270 -20.59 0.40 -0.78
N GLU A 271 -21.46 -0.59 -0.61
CA GLU A 271 -21.39 -1.84 -1.39
C GLU A 271 -21.46 -1.57 -2.90
N ARG A 272 -22.33 -0.64 -3.31
CA ARG A 272 -22.42 -0.23 -4.73
C ARG A 272 -21.17 0.47 -5.21
N GLU A 273 -20.60 1.34 -4.40
CA GLU A 273 -19.36 2.05 -4.72
C GLU A 273 -18.19 1.07 -4.90
N GLU A 274 -18.03 0.13 -3.98
CA GLU A 274 -16.99 -0.90 -4.04
C GLU A 274 -17.11 -1.80 -5.29
N ARG A 275 -18.34 -2.21 -5.63
CA ARG A 275 -18.59 -3.12 -6.77
C ARG A 275 -18.47 -2.44 -8.12
N LEU A 276 -18.81 -1.15 -8.22
CA LEU A 276 -18.70 -0.37 -9.45
C LEU A 276 -17.34 0.33 -9.58
N GLY A 277 -16.62 0.52 -8.47
CA GLY A 277 -15.30 1.12 -8.42
C GLY A 277 -15.22 2.45 -9.17
N ALA A 278 -14.21 2.64 -9.98
CA ALA A 278 -14.00 3.86 -10.77
C ALA A 278 -15.14 4.23 -11.73
N LEU A 279 -16.12 3.35 -11.93
CA LEU A 279 -17.28 3.60 -12.79
C LEU A 279 -18.53 4.04 -12.01
N TYR A 280 -18.43 4.14 -10.68
CA TYR A 280 -19.57 4.49 -9.83
C TYR A 280 -20.24 5.79 -10.26
N ASP A 281 -19.48 6.85 -10.43
CA ASP A 281 -20.01 8.18 -10.77
C ASP A 281 -20.71 8.18 -12.14
N ASP A 282 -20.10 7.54 -13.15
CA ASP A 282 -20.68 7.45 -14.50
C ASP A 282 -21.98 6.65 -14.48
N VAL A 283 -22.01 5.52 -13.76
CA VAL A 283 -23.19 4.67 -13.63
C VAL A 283 -24.28 5.37 -12.82
N GLN A 284 -23.94 6.03 -11.69
CA GLN A 284 -24.89 6.75 -10.85
C GLN A 284 -25.52 7.95 -11.59
N LYS A 285 -24.69 8.68 -12.35
CA LYS A 285 -25.22 9.73 -13.23
C LYS A 285 -26.25 9.17 -14.21
N ARG A 286 -25.93 8.05 -14.85
CA ARG A 286 -26.86 7.39 -15.79
C ARG A 286 -28.12 6.86 -15.12
N VAL A 287 -28.04 6.37 -13.89
CA VAL A 287 -29.22 5.98 -13.07
C VAL A 287 -30.12 7.21 -12.87
N ASN A 288 -29.56 8.35 -12.50
CA ASN A 288 -30.30 9.58 -12.27
C ASN A 288 -30.94 10.12 -13.58
N ASP A 289 -30.29 9.95 -14.74
CA ASP A 289 -30.86 10.29 -16.05
C ASP A 289 -32.06 9.40 -16.44
N ILE A 290 -32.04 8.13 -16.02
CA ILE A 290 -33.14 7.17 -16.28
C ILE A 290 -34.30 7.39 -15.29
N TYR A 291 -33.98 7.74 -14.03
CA TYR A 291 -34.93 8.01 -12.94
C TYR A 291 -34.66 9.41 -12.36
N PRO A 292 -35.08 10.47 -13.03
CA PRO A 292 -34.99 11.81 -12.45
C PRO A 292 -35.87 11.87 -11.20
N LYS A 293 -35.27 12.35 -10.09
CA LYS A 293 -35.99 12.58 -8.82
C LYS A 293 -36.96 13.72 -8.95
#